data_257e5b818b88d6cb62feba980cd9297c
#
_entry.id   257e5b818b88d6cb62feba980cd9297c
#
_cell.length_a   1.000
_cell.length_b   1.000
_cell.length_c   1.000
_cell.angle_alpha   90.00
_cell.angle_beta   90.00
_cell.angle_gamma   90.00
#
_symmetry.space_group_name_H-M   'P 1'
#
loop_
_entity.id
_entity.type
_entity.pdbx_description
1 polymer ?
#
loop_
_entity_poly.entity_id
_entity_poly.type
_entity_poly.pdbx_seq_one_letter_code
_entity_poly.pdbx_strand_id
1 'polypeptide(L)'
;LIAVPSSAAATYMLMDLLAPDIDTFVTMMNNKAKELGMVNTKYVNPIGVLNVLLGQEGPSGDPYADNYTSARDYACLCTYLVTNYPDLLNHTINANLVSKPGTPYEEHFEGHNYSLPGEKYAFPGADGIKTGSARKGYNYSLTAKQGNTRMIEIVLGVSVWGDSSAESMRHLIENSILEDAFAKYEYRKVLSAGKYSVKGKIIEVKEDFYDC
;
A
#
# COMPACT_ATOMS: atom_id res chain seq x y z
N LEU A 1 0.82 -14.33 3.46
CA LEU A 1 2.30 -14.31 3.42
C LEU A 1 2.88 -13.09 2.69
N ILE A 2 2.25 -12.56 1.63
CA ILE A 2 2.76 -11.37 0.91
C ILE A 2 2.59 -10.10 1.77
N ALA A 3 1.43 -9.92 2.39
CA ALA A 3 1.10 -8.69 3.11
C ALA A 3 1.89 -8.51 4.41
N VAL A 4 2.03 -9.56 5.21
CA VAL A 4 2.65 -9.50 6.56
C VAL A 4 4.16 -9.73 6.50
N PRO A 5 4.69 -10.96 6.26
CA PRO A 5 6.14 -11.18 6.25
C PRO A 5 6.82 -10.77 4.95
N SER A 6 6.09 -10.20 3.99
CA SER A 6 6.66 -9.76 2.71
C SER A 6 7.37 -10.88 1.93
N SER A 7 6.76 -12.06 1.86
CA SER A 7 7.35 -13.27 1.25
C SER A 7 7.50 -13.13 -0.26
N ALA A 8 8.75 -13.13 -0.74
CA ALA A 8 9.06 -13.19 -2.17
C ALA A 8 8.56 -14.49 -2.81
N ALA A 9 8.76 -15.64 -2.14
CA ALA A 9 8.27 -16.93 -2.64
C ALA A 9 6.75 -16.93 -2.84
N ALA A 10 5.99 -16.39 -1.89
CA ALA A 10 4.54 -16.29 -2.05
C ALA A 10 4.14 -15.34 -3.20
N THR A 11 4.93 -14.32 -3.48
CA THR A 11 4.71 -13.43 -4.63
C THR A 11 4.94 -14.17 -5.95
N TYR A 12 6.00 -14.97 -6.07
CA TYR A 12 6.23 -15.81 -7.26
C TYR A 12 5.14 -16.86 -7.44
N MET A 13 4.71 -17.54 -6.36
CA MET A 13 3.59 -18.49 -6.44
C MET A 13 2.31 -17.83 -6.94
N LEU A 14 2.02 -16.60 -6.53
CA LEU A 14 0.86 -15.84 -7.04
C LEU A 14 1.06 -15.45 -8.51
N MET A 15 2.26 -15.05 -8.89
CA MET A 15 2.62 -14.73 -10.26
C MET A 15 2.39 -15.93 -11.19
N ASP A 16 2.84 -17.13 -10.81
CA ASP A 16 2.68 -18.37 -11.59
C ASP A 16 1.21 -18.75 -11.83
N LEU A 17 0.30 -18.29 -10.97
CA LEU A 17 -1.15 -18.46 -11.17
C LEU A 17 -1.75 -17.45 -12.17
N LEU A 18 -1.08 -16.33 -12.42
CA LEU A 18 -1.63 -15.19 -13.16
C LEU A 18 -0.96 -14.98 -14.50
N ALA A 19 0.27 -15.47 -14.68
CA ALA A 19 1.06 -15.26 -15.90
C ALA A 19 1.96 -16.48 -16.19
N PRO A 20 2.28 -16.74 -17.46
CA PRO A 20 3.13 -17.86 -17.84
C PRO A 20 4.61 -17.65 -17.49
N ASP A 21 5.03 -16.41 -17.31
CA ASP A 21 6.39 -16.02 -17.00
C ASP A 21 6.45 -14.62 -16.35
N ILE A 22 7.62 -14.31 -15.79
CA ILE A 22 7.86 -13.05 -15.07
C ILE A 22 7.75 -11.81 -16.00
N ASP A 23 8.20 -11.89 -17.25
CA ASP A 23 8.16 -10.77 -18.19
C ASP A 23 6.71 -10.39 -18.55
N THR A 24 5.87 -11.40 -18.72
CA THR A 24 4.42 -11.21 -18.92
C THR A 24 3.79 -10.57 -17.67
N PHE A 25 4.11 -11.05 -16.48
CA PHE A 25 3.58 -10.48 -15.23
C PHE A 25 4.03 -9.03 -15.04
N VAL A 26 5.30 -8.72 -15.27
CA VAL A 26 5.84 -7.35 -15.21
C VAL A 26 5.15 -6.44 -16.24
N THR A 27 4.85 -6.97 -17.43
CA THR A 27 4.05 -6.24 -18.43
C THR A 27 2.66 -5.92 -17.90
N MET A 28 1.99 -6.87 -17.24
CA MET A 28 0.68 -6.63 -16.59
C MET A 28 0.76 -5.56 -15.52
N MET A 29 1.80 -5.57 -14.66
CA MET A 29 2.03 -4.55 -13.63
C MET A 29 2.19 -3.16 -14.26
N ASN A 30 2.99 -3.02 -15.31
CA ASN A 30 3.20 -1.74 -16.01
C ASN A 30 1.95 -1.26 -16.73
N ASN A 31 1.16 -2.15 -17.32
CA ASN A 31 -0.12 -1.81 -17.94
C ASN A 31 -1.10 -1.28 -16.90
N LYS A 32 -1.18 -1.90 -15.72
CA LYS A 32 -2.00 -1.40 -14.59
C LYS A 32 -1.52 -0.03 -14.12
N ALA A 33 -0.22 0.17 -13.96
CA ALA A 33 0.35 1.48 -13.61
C ALA A 33 -0.06 2.57 -14.63
N LYS A 34 0.03 2.26 -15.92
CA LYS A 34 -0.41 3.16 -16.99
C LYS A 34 -1.92 3.45 -16.92
N GLU A 35 -2.75 2.43 -16.73
CA GLU A 35 -4.21 2.57 -16.55
C GLU A 35 -4.57 3.52 -15.40
N LEU A 36 -3.81 3.43 -14.29
CA LEU A 36 -3.98 4.27 -13.11
C LEU A 36 -3.35 5.67 -13.25
N GLY A 37 -2.73 6.00 -14.38
CA GLY A 37 -2.09 7.29 -14.61
C GLY A 37 -0.77 7.48 -13.84
N MET A 38 -0.10 6.40 -13.45
CA MET A 38 1.17 6.41 -12.72
C MET A 38 2.35 6.68 -13.67
N VAL A 39 2.48 7.91 -14.11
CA VAL A 39 3.41 8.32 -15.19
C VAL A 39 4.89 8.28 -14.81
N ASN A 40 5.20 8.28 -13.52
CA ASN A 40 6.57 8.21 -13.00
C ASN A 40 6.87 6.84 -12.38
N THR A 41 6.17 5.80 -12.83
CA THR A 41 6.32 4.44 -12.29
C THR A 41 6.73 3.48 -13.40
N LYS A 42 7.71 2.64 -13.09
CA LYS A 42 8.07 1.48 -13.91
C LYS A 42 8.44 0.31 -13.01
N TYR A 43 7.81 -0.80 -13.25
CA TYR A 43 8.14 -2.07 -12.64
C TYR A 43 9.04 -2.88 -13.57
N VAL A 44 10.05 -3.52 -13.00
CA VAL A 44 10.98 -4.42 -13.69
C VAL A 44 10.97 -5.82 -13.10
N ASN A 45 10.44 -5.97 -11.86
CA ASN A 45 10.20 -7.28 -11.25
C ASN A 45 9.08 -7.17 -10.18
N PRO A 46 8.49 -8.31 -9.75
CA PRO A 46 7.34 -8.31 -8.85
C PRO A 46 7.68 -8.07 -7.37
N ILE A 47 8.94 -8.17 -6.95
CA ILE A 47 9.32 -8.13 -5.53
C ILE A 47 10.13 -6.91 -5.09
N GLY A 48 10.53 -6.05 -6.04
CA GLY A 48 11.14 -4.76 -5.72
C GLY A 48 12.60 -4.82 -5.24
N VAL A 49 13.39 -5.77 -5.74
CA VAL A 49 14.84 -5.83 -5.57
C VAL A 49 15.55 -5.66 -6.91
N LEU A 50 16.87 -5.44 -6.90
CA LEU A 50 17.64 -5.42 -8.14
C LEU A 50 17.53 -6.77 -8.88
N ASN A 51 17.36 -6.75 -10.21
CA ASN A 51 17.22 -7.96 -11.01
C ASN A 51 18.37 -8.95 -10.80
N VAL A 52 19.60 -8.48 -10.63
CA VAL A 52 20.76 -9.34 -10.37
C VAL A 52 20.62 -10.21 -9.10
N LEU A 53 19.82 -9.78 -8.13
CA LEU A 53 19.57 -10.54 -6.91
C LEU A 53 18.55 -11.67 -7.11
N LEU A 54 17.85 -11.69 -8.22
CA LEU A 54 16.87 -12.73 -8.59
C LEU A 54 17.51 -13.92 -9.31
N GLY A 55 18.78 -13.76 -9.74
CA GLY A 55 19.50 -14.82 -10.45
C GLY A 55 18.79 -15.23 -11.74
N GLN A 56 18.63 -16.55 -11.94
CA GLN A 56 17.97 -17.11 -13.13
C GLN A 56 16.45 -16.94 -13.14
N GLU A 57 15.86 -16.62 -12.00
CA GLU A 57 14.41 -16.38 -11.85
C GLU A 57 14.03 -14.92 -12.05
N GLY A 58 15.00 -14.08 -12.39
CA GLY A 58 14.76 -12.67 -12.70
C GLY A 58 14.20 -12.46 -14.11
N PRO A 59 13.58 -11.29 -14.38
CA PRO A 59 13.13 -10.93 -15.72
C PRO A 59 14.32 -10.78 -16.66
N SER A 60 14.05 -10.89 -17.96
CA SER A 60 15.03 -10.60 -19.00
C SER A 60 15.42 -9.12 -19.00
N GLY A 61 16.65 -8.79 -19.39
CA GLY A 61 17.12 -7.43 -19.58
C GLY A 61 18.23 -7.00 -18.63
N ASP A 62 18.24 -5.72 -18.24
CA ASP A 62 19.31 -5.14 -17.42
C ASP A 62 19.34 -5.74 -16.01
N PRO A 63 20.45 -6.41 -15.59
CA PRO A 63 20.57 -6.99 -14.27
C PRO A 63 20.59 -5.94 -13.14
N TYR A 64 20.90 -4.70 -13.45
CA TYR A 64 20.93 -3.60 -12.47
C TYR A 64 19.65 -2.75 -12.50
N ALA A 65 18.66 -3.14 -13.31
CA ALA A 65 17.38 -2.47 -13.29
C ALA A 65 16.69 -2.64 -11.93
N ASP A 66 15.96 -1.59 -11.54
CA ASP A 66 15.23 -1.50 -10.28
C ASP A 66 13.82 -0.93 -10.55
N ASN A 67 12.87 -1.30 -9.71
CA ASN A 67 11.56 -0.66 -9.73
C ASN A 67 11.70 0.80 -9.30
N TYR A 68 10.97 1.70 -9.93
CA TYR A 68 10.86 3.06 -9.45
C TYR A 68 9.42 3.56 -9.50
N THR A 69 9.10 4.48 -8.60
CA THR A 69 7.81 5.15 -8.52
C THR A 69 7.98 6.53 -7.88
N SER A 70 6.92 7.31 -7.85
CA SER A 70 6.80 8.51 -7.04
C SER A 70 5.76 8.31 -5.94
N ALA A 71 5.84 9.09 -4.85
CA ALA A 71 4.84 9.03 -3.79
C ALA A 71 3.42 9.30 -4.33
N ARG A 72 3.29 10.23 -5.28
CA ARG A 72 2.03 10.54 -5.94
C ARG A 72 1.46 9.34 -6.71
N ASP A 73 2.28 8.70 -7.53
CA ASP A 73 1.85 7.53 -8.31
C ASP A 73 1.46 6.37 -7.40
N TYR A 74 2.27 6.14 -6.36
CA TYR A 74 1.98 5.05 -5.42
C TYR A 74 0.72 5.33 -4.59
N ALA A 75 0.42 6.60 -4.27
CA ALA A 75 -0.86 6.99 -3.67
C ALA A 75 -2.06 6.68 -4.58
N CYS A 76 -1.92 6.85 -5.92
CA CYS A 76 -2.97 6.43 -6.87
C CYS A 76 -3.23 4.92 -6.78
N LEU A 77 -2.18 4.09 -6.73
CA LEU A 77 -2.32 2.64 -6.56
C LEU A 77 -2.98 2.30 -5.23
N CYS A 78 -2.54 2.89 -4.12
CA CYS A 78 -3.11 2.64 -2.80
C CYS A 78 -4.58 3.05 -2.75
N THR A 79 -4.94 4.21 -3.30
CA THR A 79 -6.33 4.67 -3.41
C THR A 79 -7.18 3.69 -4.23
N TYR A 80 -6.67 3.23 -5.37
CA TYR A 80 -7.35 2.22 -6.19
C TYR A 80 -7.60 0.93 -5.40
N LEU A 81 -6.60 0.45 -4.67
CA LEU A 81 -6.70 -0.78 -3.88
C LEU A 81 -7.75 -0.66 -2.76
N VAL A 82 -7.68 0.38 -1.94
CA VAL A 82 -8.60 0.53 -0.80
C VAL A 82 -10.03 0.84 -1.23
N THR A 83 -10.21 1.41 -2.42
CA THR A 83 -11.54 1.73 -2.97
C THR A 83 -12.18 0.52 -3.63
N ASN A 84 -11.42 -0.22 -4.45
CA ASN A 84 -11.98 -1.30 -5.27
C ASN A 84 -11.82 -2.69 -4.63
N TYR A 85 -10.87 -2.84 -3.71
CA TYR A 85 -10.56 -4.12 -3.03
C TYR A 85 -10.40 -3.90 -1.52
N PRO A 86 -11.43 -3.36 -0.82
CA PRO A 86 -11.33 -3.04 0.61
C PRO A 86 -11.03 -4.27 1.48
N ASP A 87 -11.39 -5.48 1.04
CA ASP A 87 -11.09 -6.73 1.74
C ASP A 87 -9.57 -7.00 1.89
N LEU A 88 -8.73 -6.33 1.09
CA LEU A 88 -7.28 -6.35 1.27
C LEU A 88 -6.88 -5.91 2.68
N LEU A 89 -7.60 -4.94 3.24
CA LEU A 89 -7.32 -4.40 4.57
C LEU A 89 -7.51 -5.43 5.68
N ASN A 90 -8.36 -6.46 5.48
CA ASN A 90 -8.50 -7.58 6.42
C ASN A 90 -7.19 -8.39 6.55
N HIS A 91 -6.32 -8.30 5.57
CA HIS A 91 -5.01 -8.96 5.58
C HIS A 91 -3.90 -8.02 6.06
N THR A 92 -3.93 -6.75 5.64
CA THR A 92 -2.86 -5.79 5.93
C THR A 92 -2.92 -5.21 7.34
N ILE A 93 -4.07 -5.28 8.01
CA ILE A 93 -4.23 -4.87 9.41
C ILE A 93 -3.51 -5.80 10.40
N ASN A 94 -3.13 -6.99 9.96
CA ASN A 94 -2.50 -7.97 10.84
C ASN A 94 -0.99 -7.69 10.91
N ALA A 95 -0.51 -7.35 12.10
CA ALA A 95 0.92 -7.16 12.34
C ALA A 95 1.70 -8.48 12.28
N ASN A 96 1.06 -9.58 12.67
CA ASN A 96 1.64 -10.91 12.72
C ASN A 96 0.72 -11.93 12.04
N LEU A 97 1.28 -13.03 11.58
CA LEU A 97 0.54 -14.09 10.91
C LEU A 97 0.95 -15.47 11.48
N VAL A 98 -0.05 -16.29 11.79
CA VAL A 98 0.14 -17.70 12.07
C VAL A 98 -0.36 -18.49 10.85
N SER A 99 0.54 -19.22 10.21
CA SER A 99 0.22 -20.13 9.10
C SER A 99 -0.08 -21.52 9.63
N LYS A 100 -1.10 -22.18 9.09
CA LYS A 100 -1.52 -23.56 9.45
C LYS A 100 -1.68 -23.78 10.95
N PRO A 101 -2.45 -22.94 11.67
CA PRO A 101 -2.56 -23.00 13.11
C PRO A 101 -3.09 -24.36 13.59
N GLY A 102 -2.51 -24.88 14.69
CA GLY A 102 -2.90 -26.16 15.29
C GLY A 102 -2.45 -27.39 14.53
N THR A 103 -1.57 -27.26 13.54
CA THR A 103 -0.99 -28.39 12.80
C THR A 103 0.50 -28.55 13.12
N PRO A 104 1.13 -29.73 12.79
CA PRO A 104 2.57 -29.90 12.88
C PRO A 104 3.40 -28.96 11.98
N TYR A 105 2.74 -28.21 11.10
CA TYR A 105 3.33 -27.25 10.16
C TYR A 105 2.95 -25.82 10.51
N GLU A 106 2.62 -25.56 11.78
CA GLU A 106 2.36 -24.21 12.26
C GLU A 106 3.61 -23.37 12.20
N GLU A 107 3.50 -22.18 11.60
CA GLU A 107 4.58 -21.21 11.48
C GLU A 107 4.09 -19.84 11.88
N HIS A 108 4.91 -19.11 12.64
CA HIS A 108 4.65 -17.75 13.09
C HIS A 108 5.51 -16.79 12.29
N PHE A 109 4.88 -15.74 11.77
CA PHE A 109 5.55 -14.69 11.00
C PHE A 109 5.27 -13.34 11.63
N GLU A 110 6.33 -12.57 11.83
CA GLU A 110 6.26 -11.18 12.24
C GLU A 110 6.29 -10.26 11.03
N GLY A 111 5.47 -9.23 11.06
CA GLY A 111 5.48 -8.17 10.06
C GLY A 111 6.38 -7.01 10.48
N HIS A 112 6.56 -6.06 9.56
CA HIS A 112 7.38 -4.87 9.77
C HIS A 112 6.54 -3.58 9.81
N ASN A 113 5.23 -3.72 9.93
CA ASN A 113 4.32 -2.58 10.03
C ASN A 113 4.03 -2.26 11.50
N TYR A 114 4.90 -1.47 12.12
CA TYR A 114 4.82 -1.12 13.54
C TYR A 114 3.82 0.01 13.85
N SER A 115 3.10 0.55 12.85
CA SER A 115 2.00 1.50 13.08
C SER A 115 0.63 0.82 13.21
N LEU A 116 0.55 -0.52 13.06
CA LEU A 116 -0.68 -1.27 13.22
C LEU A 116 -1.12 -1.39 14.68
N PRO A 117 -2.40 -1.71 14.95
CA PRO A 117 -2.91 -1.87 16.31
C PRO A 117 -2.11 -2.88 17.13
N GLY A 118 -1.70 -2.47 18.33
CA GLY A 118 -0.93 -3.30 19.25
C GLY A 118 0.59 -3.24 19.04
N GLU A 119 1.05 -2.61 17.98
CA GLU A 119 2.46 -2.46 17.68
C GLU A 119 3.10 -1.21 18.32
N LYS A 120 4.43 -1.15 18.30
CA LYS A 120 5.26 -0.17 18.99
C LYS A 120 4.92 1.30 18.67
N TYR A 121 4.51 1.57 17.45
CA TYR A 121 4.16 2.90 16.96
C TYR A 121 2.68 2.97 16.52
N ALA A 122 1.80 2.17 17.15
CA ALA A 122 0.41 2.07 16.77
C ALA A 122 -0.24 3.44 16.54
N PHE A 123 -0.84 3.61 15.35
CA PHE A 123 -1.58 4.81 14.99
C PHE A 123 -3.08 4.53 15.00
N PRO A 124 -3.91 5.42 15.58
CA PRO A 124 -5.36 5.21 15.65
C PRO A 124 -6.00 5.05 14.27
N GLY A 125 -6.64 3.91 14.05
CA GLY A 125 -7.32 3.60 12.79
C GLY A 125 -6.42 3.05 11.69
N ALA A 126 -5.12 2.82 11.92
CA ALA A 126 -4.22 2.19 10.95
C ALA A 126 -4.66 0.76 10.60
N ASP A 127 -4.72 0.44 9.32
CA ASP A 127 -5.17 -0.87 8.81
C ASP A 127 -4.37 -1.40 7.60
N GLY A 128 -3.29 -0.77 7.25
CA GLY A 128 -2.39 -1.21 6.17
C GLY A 128 -1.53 -0.06 5.66
N ILE A 129 -0.83 -0.16 4.54
CA ILE A 129 -0.89 -1.22 3.52
C ILE A 129 0.40 -2.04 3.51
N LYS A 130 1.56 -1.41 3.28
CA LYS A 130 2.80 -2.16 3.04
C LYS A 130 4.05 -1.37 3.38
N THR A 131 4.97 -2.03 4.08
CA THR A 131 6.35 -1.58 4.27
C THR A 131 7.24 -2.15 3.18
N GLY A 132 8.33 -1.43 2.87
CA GLY A 132 9.37 -1.90 1.96
C GLY A 132 10.72 -1.36 2.38
N SER A 133 11.76 -2.17 2.29
CA SER A 133 13.12 -1.75 2.61
C SER A 133 14.04 -2.20 1.49
N ALA A 134 14.79 -1.27 0.93
CA ALA A 134 15.67 -1.50 -0.21
C ALA A 134 16.96 -0.70 -0.05
N ARG A 135 17.92 -0.94 -0.94
CA ARG A 135 19.21 -0.26 -0.92
C ARG A 135 19.11 1.28 -0.84
N LYS A 136 18.06 1.85 -1.44
CA LYS A 136 17.83 3.32 -1.47
C LYS A 136 17.00 3.84 -0.31
N GLY A 137 16.75 3.04 0.70
CA GLY A 137 16.08 3.46 1.93
C GLY A 137 14.86 2.63 2.30
N TYR A 138 14.21 3.09 3.35
CA TYR A 138 13.02 2.49 3.91
C TYR A 138 11.78 3.21 3.40
N ASN A 139 10.82 2.46 2.95
CA ASN A 139 9.58 2.95 2.32
C ASN A 139 8.38 2.46 3.09
N TYR A 140 7.30 3.23 3.05
CA TYR A 140 6.07 2.83 3.69
C TYR A 140 4.86 3.45 2.99
N SER A 141 3.79 2.70 2.90
CA SER A 141 2.45 3.17 2.57
C SER A 141 1.53 2.83 3.73
N LEU A 142 0.99 3.86 4.39
CA LEU A 142 0.07 3.72 5.50
C LEU A 142 -1.31 4.20 5.09
N THR A 143 -2.34 3.48 5.52
CA THR A 143 -3.71 3.95 5.50
C THR A 143 -4.31 3.86 6.89
N ALA A 144 -5.06 4.87 7.26
CA ALA A 144 -5.79 4.93 8.51
C ALA A 144 -7.19 5.49 8.30
N LYS A 145 -8.15 4.99 9.07
CA LYS A 145 -9.53 5.49 9.05
C LYS A 145 -9.96 5.93 10.43
N GLN A 146 -10.40 7.19 10.54
CA GLN A 146 -11.01 7.74 11.75
C GLN A 146 -12.40 8.31 11.40
N GLY A 147 -13.44 7.77 12.00
CA GLY A 147 -14.82 8.09 11.63
C GLY A 147 -15.10 7.78 10.15
N ASN A 148 -15.51 8.79 9.39
CA ASN A 148 -15.76 8.69 7.95
C ASN A 148 -14.54 9.07 7.09
N THR A 149 -13.50 9.60 7.69
CA THR A 149 -12.30 10.08 7.00
C THR A 149 -11.28 8.95 6.91
N ARG A 150 -10.83 8.65 5.69
CA ARG A 150 -9.68 7.77 5.43
C ARG A 150 -8.56 8.60 4.83
N MET A 151 -7.38 8.45 5.40
CA MET A 151 -6.15 9.03 4.88
C MET A 151 -5.24 7.93 4.33
N ILE A 152 -4.49 8.27 3.31
CA ILE A 152 -3.43 7.44 2.73
C ILE A 152 -2.18 8.29 2.67
N GLU A 153 -1.09 7.75 3.17
CA GLU A 153 0.19 8.42 3.16
C GLU A 153 1.27 7.52 2.55
N ILE A 154 2.21 8.15 1.86
CA ILE A 154 3.34 7.48 1.22
C ILE A 154 4.63 8.18 1.60
N VAL A 155 5.50 7.45 2.28
CA VAL A 155 6.87 7.87 2.57
C VAL A 155 7.86 6.99 1.83
N LEU A 156 8.76 7.59 1.06
CA LEU A 156 9.75 6.90 0.26
C LEU A 156 11.16 7.37 0.60
N GLY A 157 12.10 6.42 0.69
CA GLY A 157 13.52 6.72 0.77
C GLY A 157 13.99 7.28 2.11
N VAL A 158 13.44 6.83 3.24
CA VAL A 158 13.93 7.22 4.57
C VAL A 158 15.31 6.61 4.77
N SER A 159 16.34 7.48 4.87
CA SER A 159 17.73 7.10 5.08
C SER A 159 18.29 6.10 4.05
N VAL A 160 19.22 5.27 4.44
CA VAL A 160 19.87 4.25 3.60
C VAL A 160 19.71 2.86 4.25
N TRP A 161 19.82 1.82 3.44
CA TRP A 161 19.80 0.45 3.94
C TRP A 161 20.90 0.22 4.98
N GLY A 162 20.52 -0.41 6.09
CA GLY A 162 21.44 -0.71 7.20
C GLY A 162 21.46 0.36 8.30
N ASP A 163 20.79 1.50 8.11
CA ASP A 163 20.56 2.45 9.19
C ASP A 163 19.51 1.85 10.17
N SER A 164 19.95 1.45 11.35
CA SER A 164 19.12 0.81 12.36
C SER A 164 18.00 1.72 12.91
N SER A 165 18.10 3.02 12.74
CA SER A 165 17.08 3.98 13.17
C SER A 165 15.99 4.18 12.09
N ALA A 166 16.31 3.99 10.83
CA ALA A 166 15.46 4.36 9.70
C ALA A 166 14.18 3.53 9.61
N GLU A 167 14.20 2.29 10.06
CA GLU A 167 13.00 1.46 10.14
C GLU A 167 11.97 2.04 11.11
N SER A 168 12.42 2.53 12.26
CA SER A 168 11.56 3.23 13.21
C SER A 168 11.16 4.62 12.71
N MET A 169 12.09 5.35 12.10
CA MET A 169 11.87 6.71 11.60
C MET A 169 10.74 6.77 10.56
N ARG A 170 10.64 5.82 9.64
CA ARG A 170 9.56 5.82 8.64
C ARG A 170 8.18 5.83 9.30
N HIS A 171 7.99 5.06 10.40
CA HIS A 171 6.72 5.00 11.13
C HIS A 171 6.45 6.31 11.90
N LEU A 172 7.47 6.89 12.52
CA LEU A 172 7.32 8.14 13.27
C LEU A 172 7.01 9.32 12.34
N ILE A 173 7.64 9.38 11.18
CA ILE A 173 7.39 10.41 10.16
C ILE A 173 5.93 10.30 9.68
N GLU A 174 5.47 9.12 9.29
CA GLU A 174 4.11 8.93 8.79
C GLU A 174 3.05 9.20 9.87
N ASN A 175 3.26 8.70 11.08
CA ASN A 175 2.34 8.98 12.17
C ASN A 175 2.18 10.49 12.40
N SER A 176 3.30 11.25 12.39
CA SER A 176 3.27 12.70 12.56
C SER A 176 2.52 13.41 11.43
N ILE A 177 2.70 12.98 10.18
CA ILE A 177 2.00 13.56 9.02
C ILE A 177 0.51 13.22 9.08
N LEU A 178 0.15 11.99 9.45
CA LEU A 178 -1.25 11.59 9.61
C LEU A 178 -1.94 12.31 10.74
N GLU A 179 -1.28 12.52 11.89
CA GLU A 179 -1.81 13.34 12.99
C GLU A 179 -2.17 14.75 12.50
N ASP A 180 -1.26 15.39 11.78
CA ASP A 180 -1.47 16.73 11.20
C ASP A 180 -2.58 16.71 10.14
N ALA A 181 -2.66 15.67 9.30
CA ALA A 181 -3.70 15.52 8.30
C ALA A 181 -5.08 15.34 8.93
N PHE A 182 -5.25 14.44 9.90
CA PHE A 182 -6.54 14.26 10.60
C PHE A 182 -6.95 15.48 11.43
N ALA A 183 -6.00 16.28 11.91
CA ALA A 183 -6.29 17.53 12.59
C ALA A 183 -6.79 18.63 11.65
N LYS A 184 -6.43 18.58 10.35
CA LYS A 184 -6.75 19.61 9.36
C LYS A 184 -7.91 19.23 8.45
N TYR A 185 -8.09 17.96 8.16
CA TYR A 185 -9.03 17.48 7.15
C TYR A 185 -10.05 16.51 7.76
N GLU A 186 -11.30 16.74 7.44
CA GLU A 186 -12.42 15.87 7.82
C GLU A 186 -13.32 15.64 6.61
N TYR A 187 -13.58 14.39 6.27
CA TYR A 187 -14.52 14.04 5.21
C TYR A 187 -15.95 14.22 5.71
N ARG A 188 -16.59 15.30 5.34
CA ARG A 188 -17.94 15.70 5.80
C ARG A 188 -18.97 15.60 4.70
N LYS A 189 -20.16 15.18 5.09
CA LYS A 189 -21.33 15.26 4.22
C LYS A 189 -21.74 16.73 4.05
N VAL A 190 -21.64 17.24 2.84
CA VAL A 190 -22.03 18.61 2.48
C VAL A 190 -23.40 18.69 1.86
N LEU A 191 -23.90 17.57 1.27
CA LEU A 191 -25.21 17.51 0.67
C LEU A 191 -25.81 16.11 0.83
N SER A 192 -27.04 16.00 1.29
CA SER A 192 -27.72 14.71 1.40
C SER A 192 -28.45 14.35 0.10
N ALA A 193 -28.66 13.06 -0.13
CA ALA A 193 -29.58 12.61 -1.17
C ALA A 193 -30.97 13.23 -0.96
N GLY A 194 -31.60 13.70 -2.02
CA GLY A 194 -32.92 14.33 -1.92
C GLY A 194 -33.20 15.32 -3.05
N LYS A 195 -34.37 15.98 -2.95
CA LYS A 195 -34.78 17.01 -3.91
C LYS A 195 -34.56 18.39 -3.34
N TYR A 196 -33.89 19.23 -4.10
CA TYR A 196 -33.52 20.60 -3.71
C TYR A 196 -34.12 21.60 -4.72
N SER A 197 -34.71 22.69 -4.22
CA SER A 197 -35.14 23.79 -5.06
C SER A 197 -34.02 24.82 -5.16
N VAL A 198 -33.44 24.97 -6.35
CA VAL A 198 -32.38 25.93 -6.63
C VAL A 198 -32.84 26.87 -7.73
N LYS A 199 -32.99 28.15 -7.42
CA LYS A 199 -33.49 29.20 -8.35
C LYS A 199 -34.76 28.80 -9.11
N GLY A 200 -35.74 28.20 -8.39
CA GLY A 200 -37.01 27.74 -8.93
C GLY A 200 -36.96 26.44 -9.76
N LYS A 201 -35.83 25.79 -9.85
CA LYS A 201 -35.70 24.47 -10.47
C LYS A 201 -35.49 23.38 -9.40
N ILE A 202 -36.14 22.25 -9.59
CA ILE A 202 -35.92 21.07 -8.73
C ILE A 202 -34.71 20.30 -9.26
N ILE A 203 -33.71 20.13 -8.41
CA ILE A 203 -32.53 19.31 -8.65
C ILE A 203 -32.63 18.09 -7.74
N GLU A 204 -32.47 16.92 -8.28
CA GLU A 204 -32.43 15.67 -7.53
C GLU A 204 -30.97 15.25 -7.32
N VAL A 205 -30.57 15.13 -6.05
CA VAL A 205 -29.29 14.57 -5.62
C VAL A 205 -29.53 13.09 -5.32
N LYS A 206 -28.92 12.21 -6.09
CA LYS A 206 -29.18 10.77 -6.03
C LYS A 206 -28.52 10.07 -4.86
N GLU A 207 -27.40 10.58 -4.39
CA GLU A 207 -26.60 10.04 -3.30
C GLU A 207 -26.04 11.16 -2.42
N ASP A 208 -25.66 10.83 -1.20
CA ASP A 208 -25.00 11.80 -0.31
C ASP A 208 -23.68 12.27 -0.92
N PHE A 209 -23.46 13.57 -0.92
CA PHE A 209 -22.21 14.17 -1.40
C PHE A 209 -21.36 14.58 -0.20
N TYR A 210 -20.07 14.16 -0.24
CA TYR A 210 -19.06 14.44 0.77
C TYR A 210 -17.92 15.23 0.17
N ASP A 211 -17.28 16.05 0.99
CA ASP A 211 -16.08 16.82 0.65
C ASP A 211 -15.19 16.97 1.89
N CYS A 212 -13.90 17.33 1.71
CA CYS A 212 -12.90 17.48 2.78
C CYS A 212 -12.19 18.84 2.73
#